data_a2a95959adb11a789aa26e0cc899e04f
#
_entry.id   a2a95959adb11a789aa26e0cc899e04f
#
_cell.length_a   1.000
_cell.length_b   1.000
_cell.length_c   1.000
_cell.angle_alpha   90.00
_cell.angle_beta   90.00
_cell.angle_gamma   90.00
#
_symmetry.space_group_name_H-M   'P 1'
#
loop_
_entity.id
_entity.type
_entity.pdbx_description
1 polymer ?
#
loop_
_entity_poly.entity_id
_entity_poly.type
_entity_poly.pdbx_seq_one_letter_code
_entity_poly.pdbx_strand_id
1 'polypeptide(L)'
;MSDTIRSPAGLLVGAFKNLFAPGAAKSTTVSSQFRLTPGMMLNGVQLNNVTAMQYSAVWACIHVLAETFASCKCYLYQKLPDGSRRRAVENPLYDVLTYVAAPNMPAYYLRETMQYHVLSGGNAYAEKVLDSKGEVTQLNMLLPVNVLPAQDYNTGEIYYNVNDRGKLYKLPAEKILHIPGLGYNGVIGYSPLAMARRAISLGMSSEELGNKFFENGALATGVLETDKPLKEDAWQRLKEQFRARYEGRSNAGSTMILEGGMKFNRISVNPEEAQFLETRKYQTEEIARFYRVPLHLIQNLEKSTYSNIEQQTIDFYQNTMLPWFVRWEQFMNCLLYTSDA
;
A
#
# COMPACT_ATOMS: atom_id res chain seq x y z
N MET A 1 40.40 11.40 -3.56
CA MET A 1 39.94 10.10 -3.01
C MET A 1 38.56 10.33 -2.45
N SER A 2 37.54 10.00 -3.20
CA SER A 2 36.13 10.17 -2.82
C SER A 2 35.54 8.77 -2.73
N ASP A 3 35.39 8.27 -1.50
CA ASP A 3 34.67 7.01 -1.22
C ASP A 3 33.18 7.25 -1.35
N THR A 4 32.63 6.81 -2.46
CA THR A 4 31.18 6.73 -2.68
C THR A 4 30.65 5.52 -1.92
N ILE A 5 30.00 5.76 -0.79
CA ILE A 5 29.25 4.75 -0.03
C ILE A 5 28.10 4.24 -0.92
N ARG A 6 28.24 3.05 -1.47
CA ARG A 6 27.18 2.35 -2.21
C ARG A 6 26.11 1.89 -1.23
N SER A 7 24.88 2.35 -1.42
CA SER A 7 23.73 1.90 -0.61
C SER A 7 23.44 0.41 -0.82
N PRO A 8 22.93 -0.32 0.20
CA PRO A 8 22.59 -1.75 0.10
C PRO A 8 21.60 -2.10 -1.03
N ALA A 9 20.72 -1.16 -1.40
CA ALA A 9 19.80 -1.32 -2.51
C ALA A 9 20.48 -1.40 -3.89
N GLY A 10 21.60 -0.70 -4.06
CA GLY A 10 22.41 -0.79 -5.28
C GLY A 10 23.11 -2.14 -5.43
N LEU A 11 23.43 -2.80 -4.32
CA LEU A 11 24.04 -4.13 -4.31
C LEU A 11 23.05 -5.23 -4.73
N LEU A 12 21.77 -5.13 -4.32
CA LEU A 12 20.73 -6.09 -4.72
C LEU A 12 20.41 -5.99 -6.22
N VAL A 13 20.29 -4.79 -6.76
CA VAL A 13 20.08 -4.59 -8.21
C VAL A 13 21.29 -5.00 -9.03
N GLY A 14 22.50 -4.81 -8.51
CA GLY A 14 23.76 -5.24 -9.14
C GLY A 14 23.94 -6.76 -9.09
N ALA A 15 23.54 -7.42 -8.01
CA ALA A 15 23.61 -8.88 -7.88
C ALA A 15 22.69 -9.60 -8.87
N PHE A 16 21.49 -9.06 -9.11
CA PHE A 16 20.59 -9.60 -10.13
C PHE A 16 21.13 -9.45 -11.56
N LYS A 17 21.88 -8.39 -11.86
CA LYS A 17 22.48 -8.18 -13.19
C LYS A 17 23.64 -9.14 -13.50
N ASN A 18 24.36 -9.60 -12.47
CA ASN A 18 25.59 -10.40 -12.67
C ASN A 18 25.37 -11.91 -12.55
N LEU A 19 24.20 -12.38 -12.12
CA LEU A 19 23.92 -13.82 -11.95
C LEU A 19 23.42 -14.51 -13.21
N PHE A 20 23.03 -13.77 -14.24
CA PHE A 20 22.55 -14.35 -15.49
C PHE A 20 23.53 -14.02 -16.60
N ALA A 21 24.16 -15.05 -17.18
CA ALA A 21 25.08 -14.97 -18.30
C ALA A 21 24.55 -14.11 -19.45
N PRO A 22 25.38 -13.45 -20.26
CA PRO A 22 24.97 -12.52 -21.31
C PRO A 22 24.38 -13.28 -22.50
N GLY A 23 23.10 -13.61 -22.39
CA GLY A 23 22.24 -14.13 -23.41
C GLY A 23 20.90 -13.41 -23.24
N ALA A 24 20.86 -12.17 -23.65
CA ALA A 24 19.71 -11.39 -24.12
C ALA A 24 18.34 -11.59 -23.43
N ALA A 25 18.24 -11.53 -22.10
CA ALA A 25 16.95 -11.26 -21.47
C ALA A 25 16.77 -9.74 -21.35
N LYS A 26 15.94 -9.13 -22.20
CA LYS A 26 15.41 -7.80 -21.92
C LYS A 26 14.48 -7.94 -20.73
N SER A 27 15.01 -7.68 -19.52
CA SER A 27 14.20 -7.55 -18.33
C SER A 27 13.13 -6.47 -18.58
N THR A 28 11.86 -6.85 -18.52
CA THR A 28 10.73 -5.92 -18.48
C THR A 28 10.70 -5.24 -17.10
N THR A 29 11.83 -4.66 -16.70
CA THR A 29 11.93 -3.93 -15.43
C THR A 29 11.06 -2.70 -15.52
N VAL A 30 9.99 -2.69 -14.75
CA VAL A 30 9.22 -1.47 -14.48
C VAL A 30 10.19 -0.47 -13.87
N SER A 31 10.28 0.71 -14.48
CA SER A 31 11.09 1.82 -13.96
C SER A 31 10.82 2.04 -12.47
N SER A 32 11.85 2.36 -11.71
CA SER A 32 11.76 2.65 -10.27
C SER A 32 10.71 3.70 -9.92
N GLN A 33 10.37 4.59 -10.86
CA GLN A 33 9.32 5.60 -10.69
C GLN A 33 7.90 5.01 -10.52
N PHE A 34 7.68 3.75 -10.92
CA PHE A 34 6.38 3.05 -10.80
C PHE A 34 6.32 2.05 -9.63
N ARG A 35 7.37 2.02 -8.80
CA ARG A 35 7.45 1.21 -7.58
C ARG A 35 7.89 2.09 -6.42
N LEU A 36 7.39 1.80 -5.21
CA LEU A 36 7.98 2.35 -4.01
C LEU A 36 9.30 1.63 -3.74
N THR A 37 10.41 2.37 -3.77
CA THR A 37 11.73 1.83 -3.45
C THR A 37 12.08 2.10 -1.99
N PRO A 38 12.76 1.16 -1.31
CA PRO A 38 13.25 1.42 0.05
C PRO A 38 14.10 2.70 0.09
N GLY A 39 13.88 3.53 1.11
CA GLY A 39 14.60 4.78 1.29
C GLY A 39 14.10 5.98 0.49
N MET A 40 13.00 5.86 -0.26
CA MET A 40 12.38 7.01 -0.93
C MET A 40 11.86 8.01 0.10
N MET A 41 12.39 9.24 0.04
CA MET A 41 11.93 10.37 0.86
C MET A 41 11.05 11.28 0.02
N LEU A 42 9.89 11.67 0.54
CA LEU A 42 8.99 12.64 -0.08
C LEU A 42 8.35 13.50 1.02
N ASN A 43 8.41 14.82 0.88
CA ASN A 43 7.91 15.78 1.88
C ASN A 43 8.43 15.50 3.31
N GLY A 44 9.69 15.06 3.46
CA GLY A 44 10.29 14.70 4.74
C GLY A 44 9.87 13.33 5.29
N VAL A 45 8.97 12.61 4.62
CA VAL A 45 8.49 11.29 5.04
C VAL A 45 9.17 10.19 4.23
N GLN A 46 9.65 9.15 4.92
CA GLN A 46 10.15 7.94 4.27
C GLN A 46 8.95 7.10 3.81
N LEU A 47 8.76 7.00 2.50
CA LEU A 47 7.64 6.28 1.92
C LEU A 47 8.07 4.95 1.31
N ASN A 48 7.52 3.87 1.86
CA ASN A 48 7.63 2.50 1.35
C ASN A 48 6.28 1.78 1.57
N ASN A 49 6.17 0.52 1.14
CA ASN A 49 4.92 -0.21 1.29
C ASN A 49 4.46 -0.33 2.75
N VAL A 50 5.39 -0.45 3.71
CA VAL A 50 5.06 -0.58 5.13
C VAL A 50 4.59 0.77 5.70
N THR A 51 5.35 1.84 5.47
CA THR A 51 5.00 3.16 6.00
C THR A 51 3.74 3.73 5.36
N ALA A 52 3.51 3.48 4.06
CA ALA A 52 2.26 3.87 3.40
C ALA A 52 1.02 3.20 4.03
N MET A 53 1.15 1.95 4.49
CA MET A 53 0.07 1.23 5.19
C MET A 53 -0.19 1.72 6.61
N GLN A 54 0.72 2.50 7.20
CA GLN A 54 0.50 3.16 8.49
C GLN A 54 -0.43 4.38 8.38
N TYR A 55 -0.61 4.90 7.16
CA TYR A 55 -1.59 5.97 6.93
C TYR A 55 -3.01 5.39 6.94
N SER A 56 -3.82 5.82 7.91
CA SER A 56 -5.12 5.23 8.23
C SER A 56 -6.08 5.13 7.04
N ALA A 57 -6.14 6.15 6.20
CA ALA A 57 -6.99 6.17 5.01
C ALA A 57 -6.56 5.12 3.97
N VAL A 58 -5.27 4.91 3.79
CA VAL A 58 -4.72 3.88 2.88
C VAL A 58 -5.06 2.48 3.41
N TRP A 59 -4.79 2.25 4.71
CA TRP A 59 -5.14 0.99 5.35
C TRP A 59 -6.62 0.67 5.20
N ALA A 60 -7.50 1.62 5.55
CA ALA A 60 -8.95 1.43 5.51
C ALA A 60 -9.44 1.07 4.09
N CYS A 61 -8.97 1.78 3.06
CA CYS A 61 -9.37 1.52 1.68
C CYS A 61 -8.91 0.14 1.20
N ILE A 62 -7.65 -0.21 1.44
CA ILE A 62 -7.09 -1.50 0.99
C ILE A 62 -7.76 -2.64 1.75
N HIS A 63 -7.98 -2.50 3.06
CA HIS A 63 -8.62 -3.50 3.90
C HIS A 63 -10.06 -3.80 3.42
N VAL A 64 -10.89 -2.75 3.24
CA VAL A 64 -12.27 -2.91 2.73
C VAL A 64 -12.29 -3.64 1.38
N LEU A 65 -11.40 -3.28 0.46
CA LEU A 65 -11.36 -3.92 -0.86
C LEU A 65 -10.90 -5.37 -0.79
N ALA A 66 -9.88 -5.67 0.01
CA ALA A 66 -9.33 -7.01 0.13
C ALA A 66 -10.31 -7.97 0.84
N GLU A 67 -10.90 -7.54 1.95
CA GLU A 67 -11.91 -8.32 2.68
C GLU A 67 -13.16 -8.55 1.86
N THR A 68 -13.71 -7.50 1.23
CA THR A 68 -14.91 -7.62 0.39
C THR A 68 -14.66 -8.60 -0.76
N PHE A 69 -13.49 -8.51 -1.40
CA PHE A 69 -13.12 -9.43 -2.45
C PHE A 69 -13.03 -10.87 -1.95
N ALA A 70 -12.34 -11.11 -0.84
CA ALA A 70 -12.12 -12.45 -0.29
C ALA A 70 -13.41 -13.08 0.27
N SER A 71 -14.35 -12.26 0.77
CA SER A 71 -15.66 -12.71 1.28
C SER A 71 -16.54 -13.33 0.20
N CYS A 72 -16.37 -12.92 -1.04
CA CYS A 72 -17.05 -13.52 -2.18
C CYS A 72 -16.44 -14.89 -2.47
N LYS A 73 -17.26 -15.93 -2.32
CA LYS A 73 -16.82 -17.30 -2.55
C LYS A 73 -16.50 -17.52 -4.03
N CYS A 74 -15.34 -18.12 -4.29
CA CYS A 74 -14.90 -18.52 -5.62
C CYS A 74 -15.21 -20.00 -5.83
N TYR A 75 -15.99 -20.32 -6.86
CA TYR A 75 -16.36 -21.70 -7.19
C TYR A 75 -15.89 -22.05 -8.59
N LEU A 76 -15.43 -23.28 -8.75
CA LEU A 76 -15.13 -23.86 -10.06
C LEU A 76 -16.40 -24.49 -10.65
N TYR A 77 -16.71 -24.17 -11.91
CA TYR A 77 -17.86 -24.73 -12.62
C TYR A 77 -17.41 -25.47 -13.86
N GLN A 78 -18.01 -26.62 -14.10
CA GLN A 78 -17.93 -27.37 -15.33
C GLN A 78 -19.10 -26.98 -16.23
N LYS A 79 -18.82 -26.63 -17.50
CA LYS A 79 -19.83 -26.43 -18.53
C LYS A 79 -20.26 -27.78 -19.09
N LEU A 80 -21.56 -28.05 -19.11
CA LEU A 80 -22.14 -29.27 -19.63
C LEU A 80 -22.51 -29.13 -21.13
N PRO A 81 -22.68 -30.25 -21.87
CA PRO A 81 -23.02 -30.22 -23.30
C PRO A 81 -24.33 -29.50 -23.61
N ASP A 82 -25.28 -29.49 -22.66
CA ASP A 82 -26.58 -28.79 -22.77
C ASP A 82 -26.49 -27.28 -22.53
N GLY A 83 -25.27 -26.76 -22.27
CA GLY A 83 -25.00 -25.36 -21.96
C GLY A 83 -25.21 -24.98 -20.50
N SER A 84 -25.71 -25.88 -19.67
CA SER A 84 -25.84 -25.67 -18.22
C SER A 84 -24.47 -25.73 -17.52
N ARG A 85 -24.43 -25.33 -16.25
CA ARG A 85 -23.19 -25.34 -15.44
C ARG A 85 -23.44 -26.08 -14.14
N ARG A 86 -22.52 -26.98 -13.76
CA ARG A 86 -22.50 -27.62 -12.45
C ARG A 86 -21.20 -27.30 -11.72
N ARG A 87 -21.21 -27.32 -10.38
CA ARG A 87 -19.98 -27.19 -9.59
C ARG A 87 -19.08 -28.40 -9.83
N ALA A 88 -17.81 -28.15 -10.15
CA ALA A 88 -16.82 -29.18 -10.44
C ALA A 88 -16.15 -29.68 -9.15
N VAL A 89 -16.95 -30.25 -8.23
CA VAL A 89 -16.47 -30.66 -6.90
C VAL A 89 -15.48 -31.82 -6.95
N GLU A 90 -15.45 -32.58 -8.04
CA GLU A 90 -14.53 -33.69 -8.23
C GLU A 90 -13.12 -33.22 -8.65
N ASN A 91 -12.99 -31.99 -9.13
CA ASN A 91 -11.68 -31.42 -9.52
C ASN A 91 -10.94 -30.90 -8.27
N PRO A 92 -9.69 -31.28 -8.02
CA PRO A 92 -8.89 -30.82 -6.87
C PRO A 92 -8.84 -29.31 -6.72
N LEU A 93 -8.86 -28.57 -7.85
CA LEU A 93 -8.87 -27.12 -7.86
C LEU A 93 -10.10 -26.52 -7.20
N TYR A 94 -11.23 -27.24 -7.15
CA TYR A 94 -12.43 -26.77 -6.44
C TYR A 94 -12.14 -26.51 -4.96
N ASP A 95 -11.48 -27.48 -4.30
CA ASP A 95 -11.13 -27.35 -2.88
C ASP A 95 -10.07 -26.27 -2.64
N VAL A 96 -9.10 -26.16 -3.56
CA VAL A 96 -8.03 -25.12 -3.51
C VAL A 96 -8.64 -23.71 -3.58
N LEU A 97 -9.63 -23.50 -4.42
CA LEU A 97 -10.26 -22.19 -4.59
C LEU A 97 -11.31 -21.88 -3.49
N THR A 98 -11.94 -22.92 -2.95
CA THR A 98 -13.11 -22.76 -2.06
C THR A 98 -12.73 -22.85 -0.58
N TYR A 99 -11.85 -23.77 -0.20
CA TYR A 99 -11.59 -24.12 1.20
C TYR A 99 -10.13 -23.90 1.64
N VAL A 100 -9.18 -24.63 1.07
CA VAL A 100 -7.77 -24.65 1.50
C VAL A 100 -6.86 -24.55 0.30
N ALA A 101 -6.20 -23.41 0.14
CA ALA A 101 -5.32 -23.16 -1.00
C ALA A 101 -3.96 -23.86 -0.91
N ALA A 102 -3.44 -24.03 0.31
CA ALA A 102 -2.18 -24.71 0.61
C ALA A 102 -2.18 -25.15 2.09
N PRO A 103 -1.25 -25.98 2.55
CA PRO A 103 -1.11 -26.30 3.98
C PRO A 103 -1.06 -25.02 4.83
N ASN A 104 -1.93 -24.91 5.83
CA ASN A 104 -2.09 -23.75 6.71
C ASN A 104 -2.51 -22.44 6.01
N MET A 105 -3.04 -22.52 4.79
CA MET A 105 -3.48 -21.36 4.01
C MET A 105 -4.94 -21.55 3.57
N PRO A 106 -5.93 -21.02 4.32
CA PRO A 106 -7.32 -20.99 3.87
C PRO A 106 -7.46 -20.24 2.54
N ALA A 107 -8.35 -20.67 1.67
CA ALA A 107 -8.58 -20.04 0.38
C ALA A 107 -9.04 -18.58 0.50
N TYR A 108 -9.79 -18.25 1.56
CA TYR A 108 -10.15 -16.87 1.90
C TYR A 108 -8.88 -16.02 2.09
N TYR A 109 -7.97 -16.49 2.96
CA TYR A 109 -6.77 -15.74 3.32
C TYR A 109 -5.79 -15.58 2.14
N LEU A 110 -5.68 -16.60 1.28
CA LEU A 110 -4.93 -16.48 0.02
C LEU A 110 -5.49 -15.35 -0.85
N ARG A 111 -6.82 -15.32 -1.08
CA ARG A 111 -7.47 -14.31 -1.92
C ARG A 111 -7.32 -12.91 -1.32
N GLU A 112 -7.53 -12.76 -0.01
CA GLU A 112 -7.38 -11.50 0.69
C GLU A 112 -5.96 -10.95 0.56
N THR A 113 -4.96 -11.78 0.87
CA THR A 113 -3.55 -11.35 0.83
C THR A 113 -3.08 -11.08 -0.61
N MET A 114 -3.47 -11.90 -1.57
CA MET A 114 -3.14 -11.63 -2.97
C MET A 114 -3.81 -10.34 -3.48
N GLN A 115 -5.06 -10.08 -3.09
CA GLN A 115 -5.74 -8.82 -3.41
C GLN A 115 -5.05 -7.63 -2.75
N TYR A 116 -4.61 -7.76 -1.50
CA TYR A 116 -3.76 -6.76 -0.84
C TYR A 116 -2.46 -6.52 -1.64
N HIS A 117 -1.79 -7.57 -2.12
CA HIS A 117 -0.58 -7.43 -2.93
C HIS A 117 -0.82 -6.62 -4.22
N VAL A 118 -1.94 -6.87 -4.90
CA VAL A 118 -2.30 -6.09 -6.10
C VAL A 118 -2.63 -4.64 -5.75
N LEU A 119 -3.38 -4.40 -4.68
CA LEU A 119 -3.79 -3.06 -4.25
C LEU A 119 -2.62 -2.22 -3.71
N SER A 120 -1.58 -2.84 -3.21
CA SER A 120 -0.37 -2.16 -2.71
C SER A 120 0.75 -2.11 -3.75
N GLY A 121 1.19 -3.26 -4.21
CA GLY A 121 2.35 -3.42 -5.09
C GLY A 121 2.03 -3.55 -6.58
N GLY A 122 0.75 -3.66 -6.93
CA GLY A 122 0.29 -3.77 -8.32
C GLY A 122 0.34 -5.18 -8.90
N ASN A 123 0.86 -6.18 -8.18
CA ASN A 123 1.00 -7.54 -8.68
C ASN A 123 0.87 -8.54 -7.53
N ALA A 124 0.22 -9.67 -7.78
CA ALA A 124 0.18 -10.80 -6.85
C ALA A 124 0.58 -12.08 -7.56
N TYR A 125 1.26 -12.97 -6.84
CA TYR A 125 1.82 -14.20 -7.39
C TYR A 125 1.53 -15.38 -6.46
N ALA A 126 1.21 -16.52 -7.08
CA ALA A 126 1.18 -17.81 -6.40
C ALA A 126 1.77 -18.89 -7.31
N GLU A 127 2.64 -19.74 -6.77
CA GLU A 127 3.17 -20.90 -7.44
C GLU A 127 2.13 -22.02 -7.44
N LYS A 128 1.89 -22.63 -8.60
CA LYS A 128 0.99 -23.76 -8.77
C LYS A 128 1.74 -25.06 -8.49
N VAL A 129 1.24 -25.86 -7.56
CA VAL A 129 1.68 -27.24 -7.35
C VAL A 129 0.76 -28.15 -8.14
N LEU A 130 1.34 -28.89 -9.07
CA LEU A 130 0.61 -29.79 -9.96
C LEU A 130 0.79 -31.24 -9.49
N ASP A 131 -0.22 -32.07 -9.67
CA ASP A 131 -0.13 -33.50 -9.50
C ASP A 131 0.46 -34.21 -10.75
N SER A 132 0.47 -35.54 -10.75
CA SER A 132 0.95 -36.34 -11.86
C SER A 132 0.09 -36.25 -13.13
N LYS A 133 -1.13 -35.71 -13.01
CA LYS A 133 -2.07 -35.49 -14.12
C LYS A 133 -2.03 -34.05 -14.65
N GLY A 134 -1.21 -33.19 -14.02
CA GLY A 134 -1.14 -31.77 -14.35
C GLY A 134 -2.24 -30.91 -13.69
N GLU A 135 -3.04 -31.48 -12.78
CA GLU A 135 -4.07 -30.74 -12.06
C GLU A 135 -3.48 -29.93 -10.90
N VAL A 136 -4.01 -28.73 -10.66
CA VAL A 136 -3.56 -27.86 -9.56
C VAL A 136 -4.10 -28.39 -8.24
N THR A 137 -3.21 -28.78 -7.35
CA THR A 137 -3.52 -29.29 -6.00
C THR A 137 -3.24 -28.28 -4.89
N GLN A 138 -2.39 -27.26 -5.14
CA GLN A 138 -2.09 -26.20 -4.19
C GLN A 138 -1.72 -24.91 -4.91
N LEU A 139 -1.96 -23.78 -4.23
CA LEU A 139 -1.49 -22.44 -4.61
C LEU A 139 -0.61 -21.89 -3.48
N ASN A 140 0.69 -21.90 -3.68
CA ASN A 140 1.65 -21.37 -2.71
C ASN A 140 1.89 -19.88 -3.00
N MET A 141 1.46 -19.01 -2.09
CA MET A 141 1.62 -17.58 -2.24
C MET A 141 3.10 -17.18 -2.28
N LEU A 142 3.47 -16.33 -3.23
CA LEU A 142 4.80 -15.74 -3.35
C LEU A 142 4.76 -14.25 -3.01
N LEU A 143 5.73 -13.79 -2.25
CA LEU A 143 5.86 -12.36 -1.96
C LEU A 143 6.26 -11.59 -3.23
N PRO A 144 5.55 -10.52 -3.62
CA PRO A 144 5.84 -9.79 -4.84
C PRO A 144 7.25 -9.19 -4.92
N VAL A 145 7.86 -8.92 -3.76
CA VAL A 145 9.24 -8.42 -3.67
C VAL A 145 10.25 -9.47 -4.15
N ASN A 146 9.89 -10.74 -4.05
CA ASN A 146 10.74 -11.88 -4.39
C ASN A 146 10.54 -12.38 -5.82
N VAL A 147 9.60 -11.82 -6.57
CA VAL A 147 9.26 -12.27 -7.93
C VAL A 147 9.57 -11.20 -8.94
N LEU A 148 10.36 -11.55 -9.95
CA LEU A 148 10.70 -10.66 -11.07
C LEU A 148 10.27 -11.29 -12.38
N PRO A 149 9.15 -10.84 -12.98
CA PRO A 149 8.77 -11.24 -14.33
C PRO A 149 9.82 -10.80 -15.36
N ALA A 150 10.12 -11.68 -16.30
CA ALA A 150 11.03 -11.41 -17.41
C ALA A 150 10.48 -12.06 -18.67
N GLN A 151 10.89 -11.56 -19.83
CA GLN A 151 10.52 -12.10 -21.14
C GLN A 151 11.77 -12.57 -21.86
N ASP A 152 11.73 -13.76 -22.42
CA ASP A 152 12.79 -14.26 -23.28
C ASP A 152 12.83 -13.45 -24.59
N TYR A 153 14.02 -13.03 -24.96
CA TYR A 153 14.20 -12.18 -26.16
C TYR A 153 13.92 -12.93 -27.48
N ASN A 154 14.22 -14.22 -27.50
CA ASN A 154 14.14 -15.02 -28.74
C ASN A 154 12.74 -15.62 -28.94
N THR A 155 12.15 -16.14 -27.85
CA THR A 155 10.86 -16.84 -27.92
C THR A 155 9.68 -15.92 -27.62
N GLY A 156 9.91 -14.79 -26.93
CA GLY A 156 8.85 -13.92 -26.41
C GLY A 156 8.13 -14.48 -25.20
N GLU A 157 8.51 -15.65 -24.70
CA GLU A 157 7.88 -16.31 -23.56
C GLU A 157 8.15 -15.59 -22.25
N ILE A 158 7.11 -15.51 -21.42
CA ILE A 158 7.21 -14.91 -20.08
C ILE A 158 7.64 -15.98 -19.09
N TYR A 159 8.60 -15.63 -18.25
CA TYR A 159 9.02 -16.43 -17.11
C TYR A 159 9.26 -15.56 -15.88
N TYR A 160 9.36 -16.18 -14.73
CA TYR A 160 9.48 -15.51 -13.45
C TYR A 160 10.72 -15.95 -12.71
N ASN A 161 11.59 -15.01 -12.36
CA ASN A 161 12.72 -15.26 -11.47
C ASN A 161 12.23 -15.08 -10.04
N VAL A 162 12.33 -16.14 -9.25
CA VAL A 162 11.87 -16.18 -7.87
C VAL A 162 13.07 -16.31 -6.94
N ASN A 163 13.11 -15.48 -5.90
CA ASN A 163 14.09 -15.57 -4.82
C ASN A 163 13.36 -16.01 -3.54
N ASP A 164 13.37 -17.29 -3.25
CA ASP A 164 12.82 -17.81 -2.00
C ASP A 164 13.95 -18.12 -1.03
N ARG A 165 14.00 -17.38 0.09
CA ARG A 165 14.99 -17.55 1.18
C ARG A 165 16.44 -17.64 0.70
N GLY A 166 16.78 -16.85 -0.32
CA GLY A 166 18.12 -16.82 -0.92
C GLY A 166 18.36 -17.89 -2.00
N LYS A 167 17.40 -18.78 -2.26
CA LYS A 167 17.43 -19.72 -3.38
C LYS A 167 16.77 -19.05 -4.61
N LEU A 168 17.57 -18.83 -5.65
CA LEU A 168 17.09 -18.31 -6.92
C LEU A 168 16.66 -19.47 -7.83
N TYR A 169 15.46 -19.40 -8.37
CA TYR A 169 14.97 -20.31 -9.36
C TYR A 169 14.06 -19.63 -10.39
N LYS A 170 13.87 -20.28 -11.53
CA LYS A 170 13.09 -19.77 -12.63
C LYS A 170 11.81 -20.59 -12.75
N LEU A 171 10.67 -19.91 -12.82
CA LEU A 171 9.37 -20.52 -13.06
C LEU A 171 8.84 -20.11 -14.44
N PRO A 172 8.41 -21.04 -15.28
CA PRO A 172 7.67 -20.73 -16.48
C PRO A 172 6.27 -20.21 -16.16
N ALA A 173 5.64 -19.52 -17.10
CA ALA A 173 4.32 -18.92 -16.91
C ALA A 173 3.22 -19.92 -16.50
N GLU A 174 3.35 -21.17 -16.97
CA GLU A 174 2.39 -22.25 -16.65
C GLU A 174 2.36 -22.60 -15.16
N LYS A 175 3.48 -22.45 -14.45
CA LYS A 175 3.62 -22.82 -13.02
C LYS A 175 3.33 -21.68 -12.06
N ILE A 176 2.89 -20.53 -12.55
CA ILE A 176 2.60 -19.38 -11.70
C ILE A 176 1.23 -18.81 -12.01
N LEU A 177 0.47 -18.49 -10.97
CA LEU A 177 -0.70 -17.64 -11.05
C LEU A 177 -0.23 -16.21 -10.80
N HIS A 178 -0.28 -15.36 -11.82
CA HIS A 178 0.04 -13.95 -11.73
C HIS A 178 -1.22 -13.12 -11.95
N ILE A 179 -1.57 -12.30 -10.97
CA ILE A 179 -2.68 -11.34 -11.05
C ILE A 179 -2.09 -9.93 -11.07
N PRO A 180 -1.95 -9.30 -12.23
CA PRO A 180 -1.51 -7.92 -12.33
C PRO A 180 -2.66 -6.94 -12.14
N GLY A 181 -2.36 -5.77 -11.58
CA GLY A 181 -3.24 -4.60 -11.60
C GLY A 181 -3.24 -3.90 -12.97
N LEU A 182 -3.58 -2.61 -12.98
CA LEU A 182 -3.43 -1.78 -14.18
C LEU A 182 -1.93 -1.64 -14.50
N GLY A 183 -1.54 -1.96 -15.73
CA GLY A 183 -0.18 -1.84 -16.22
C GLY A 183 -0.14 -1.30 -17.65
N TYR A 184 1.05 -0.89 -18.13
CA TYR A 184 1.21 -0.35 -19.48
C TYR A 184 1.64 -1.41 -20.51
N ASN A 185 2.26 -2.50 -20.07
CA ASN A 185 2.85 -3.51 -20.95
C ASN A 185 2.06 -4.84 -20.98
N GLY A 186 0.91 -4.91 -20.30
CA GLY A 186 0.08 -6.11 -20.21
C GLY A 186 0.65 -7.23 -19.31
N VAL A 187 1.87 -7.10 -18.81
CA VAL A 187 2.52 -8.11 -17.95
C VAL A 187 2.60 -7.67 -16.50
N ILE A 188 3.06 -6.44 -16.26
CA ILE A 188 3.33 -5.94 -14.91
C ILE A 188 2.40 -4.78 -14.60
N GLY A 189 1.69 -4.89 -13.46
CA GLY A 189 0.85 -3.82 -12.92
C GLY A 189 1.66 -2.74 -12.23
N TYR A 190 1.19 -1.49 -12.32
CA TYR A 190 1.70 -0.37 -11.54
C TYR A 190 1.39 -0.57 -10.06
N SER A 191 2.32 -0.20 -9.18
CA SER A 191 2.03 -0.11 -7.76
C SER A 191 1.05 1.05 -7.48
N PRO A 192 -0.16 0.79 -6.97
CA PRO A 192 -1.09 1.86 -6.62
C PRO A 192 -0.52 2.80 -5.56
N LEU A 193 0.22 2.29 -4.58
CA LEU A 193 0.90 3.11 -3.57
C LEU A 193 1.95 4.04 -4.21
N ALA A 194 2.68 3.57 -5.23
CA ALA A 194 3.65 4.41 -5.94
C ALA A 194 2.94 5.50 -6.76
N MET A 195 1.77 5.20 -7.33
CA MET A 195 0.98 6.19 -8.06
C MET A 195 0.40 7.25 -7.13
N ALA A 196 -0.11 6.86 -5.97
CA ALA A 196 -0.68 7.75 -4.96
C ALA A 196 0.38 8.41 -4.03
N ARG A 197 1.67 8.17 -4.24
CA ARG A 197 2.75 8.56 -3.31
C ARG A 197 2.72 10.03 -2.87
N ARG A 198 2.32 10.95 -3.75
CA ARG A 198 2.24 12.39 -3.42
C ARG A 198 1.11 12.69 -2.45
N ALA A 199 -0.06 12.13 -2.68
CA ALA A 199 -1.21 12.28 -1.79
C ALA A 199 -0.93 11.62 -0.42
N ILE A 200 -0.38 10.41 -0.42
CA ILE A 200 -0.02 9.69 0.81
C ILE A 200 1.01 10.48 1.63
N SER A 201 2.09 10.95 1.00
CA SER A 201 3.13 11.69 1.72
C SER A 201 2.63 13.03 2.27
N LEU A 202 1.76 13.72 1.55
CA LEU A 202 1.14 14.95 2.02
C LEU A 202 0.24 14.69 3.24
N GLY A 203 -0.58 13.64 3.19
CA GLY A 203 -1.42 13.21 4.31
C GLY A 203 -0.58 12.86 5.56
N MET A 204 0.46 12.05 5.40
CA MET A 204 1.38 11.69 6.50
C MET A 204 2.12 12.89 7.07
N SER A 205 2.61 13.81 6.22
CA SER A 205 3.27 15.06 6.68
C SER A 205 2.31 15.95 7.45
N SER A 206 1.03 16.00 7.04
CA SER A 206 -0.01 16.73 7.78
C SER A 206 -0.26 16.11 9.14
N GLU A 207 -0.30 14.78 9.26
CA GLU A 207 -0.43 14.10 10.56
C GLU A 207 0.78 14.38 11.47
N GLU A 208 1.99 14.34 10.92
CA GLU A 208 3.21 14.64 11.68
C GLU A 208 3.22 16.09 12.19
N LEU A 209 2.79 17.05 11.36
CA LEU A 209 2.64 18.44 11.77
C LEU A 209 1.63 18.58 12.92
N GLY A 210 0.47 17.92 12.81
CA GLY A 210 -0.52 17.88 13.87
C GLY A 210 0.01 17.26 15.16
N ASN A 211 0.73 16.17 15.08
CA ASN A 211 1.35 15.53 16.24
C ASN A 211 2.35 16.47 16.93
N LYS A 212 3.23 17.12 16.18
CA LYS A 212 4.17 18.11 16.73
C LYS A 212 3.45 19.28 17.38
N PHE A 213 2.36 19.76 16.78
CA PHE A 213 1.54 20.83 17.37
C PHE A 213 0.96 20.41 18.72
N PHE A 214 0.38 19.21 18.82
CA PHE A 214 -0.16 18.68 20.07
C PHE A 214 0.91 18.31 21.10
N GLU A 215 2.07 17.80 20.67
CA GLU A 215 3.21 17.49 21.54
C GLU A 215 3.76 18.73 22.21
N ASN A 216 3.78 19.85 21.53
CA ASN A 216 4.17 21.14 22.08
C ASN A 216 3.08 21.81 22.92
N GLY A 217 2.00 21.08 23.27
CA GLY A 217 0.93 21.54 24.13
C GLY A 217 -0.06 22.49 23.47
N ALA A 218 -0.15 22.48 22.13
CA ALA A 218 -0.96 23.39 21.34
C ALA A 218 -0.71 24.89 21.67
N LEU A 219 0.42 25.19 22.29
CA LEU A 219 0.83 26.55 22.59
C LEU A 219 1.23 27.22 21.29
N ALA A 220 0.48 28.24 20.95
CA ALA A 220 0.82 29.09 19.84
C ALA A 220 2.25 29.62 20.02
N THR A 221 3.05 29.56 18.96
CA THR A 221 4.33 30.22 18.92
C THR A 221 4.14 31.69 19.25
N GLY A 222 4.81 32.17 20.26
CA GLY A 222 4.73 33.57 20.68
C GLY A 222 6.11 34.18 20.78
N VAL A 223 6.15 35.49 20.80
CA VAL A 223 7.35 36.26 21.02
C VAL A 223 7.29 36.85 22.44
N LEU A 224 8.34 36.61 23.23
CA LEU A 224 8.57 37.32 24.47
C LEU A 224 9.32 38.59 24.12
N GLU A 225 8.64 39.73 24.30
CA GLU A 225 9.22 41.07 24.07
C GLU A 225 9.63 41.69 25.42
N THR A 226 10.74 42.37 25.40
CA THR A 226 11.23 43.17 26.52
C THR A 226 11.85 44.46 26.01
N ASP A 227 11.54 45.55 26.72
CA ASP A 227 12.07 46.89 26.42
C ASP A 227 13.56 47.04 26.81
N LYS A 228 14.10 46.09 27.57
CA LYS A 228 15.50 46.11 28.04
C LYS A 228 16.29 44.95 27.48
N PRO A 229 17.52 45.19 26.99
CA PRO A 229 18.41 44.14 26.56
C PRO A 229 18.70 43.16 27.72
N LEU A 230 18.51 41.86 27.46
CA LEU A 230 18.83 40.82 28.43
C LEU A 230 20.33 40.50 28.35
N LYS A 231 20.98 40.36 29.51
CA LYS A 231 22.34 39.79 29.56
C LYS A 231 22.27 38.30 29.26
N GLU A 232 23.35 37.74 28.71
CA GLU A 232 23.40 36.33 28.29
C GLU A 232 22.95 35.35 29.38
N ASP A 233 23.42 35.56 30.63
CA ASP A 233 23.02 34.70 31.77
C ASP A 233 21.54 34.79 32.10
N ALA A 234 20.92 35.95 31.93
CA ALA A 234 19.49 36.15 32.15
C ALA A 234 18.68 35.49 31.02
N TRP A 235 19.16 35.58 29.79
CA TRP A 235 18.54 34.95 28.63
C TRP A 235 18.55 33.41 28.73
N GLN A 236 19.69 32.80 29.10
CA GLN A 236 19.80 31.36 29.30
C GLN A 236 18.87 30.87 30.43
N ARG A 237 18.83 31.53 31.58
CA ARG A 237 17.91 31.17 32.66
C ARG A 237 16.44 31.28 32.25
N LEU A 238 16.09 32.34 31.51
CA LEU A 238 14.73 32.52 31.02
C LEU A 238 14.33 31.39 30.06
N LYS A 239 15.23 31.02 29.14
CA LYS A 239 15.03 29.93 28.19
C LYS A 239 14.82 28.58 28.89
N GLU A 240 15.64 28.28 29.92
CA GLU A 240 15.53 27.03 30.68
C GLU A 240 14.24 26.98 31.49
N GLN A 241 13.90 28.08 32.18
CA GLN A 241 12.66 28.18 32.96
C GLN A 241 11.40 28.10 32.08
N PHE A 242 11.47 28.72 30.91
CA PHE A 242 10.38 28.67 29.94
C PHE A 242 10.15 27.24 29.46
N ARG A 243 11.22 26.53 29.07
CA ARG A 243 11.17 25.14 28.66
C ARG A 243 10.62 24.24 29.76
N ALA A 244 11.14 24.35 30.97
CA ALA A 244 10.76 23.49 32.07
C ALA A 244 9.29 23.68 32.50
N ARG A 245 8.75 24.90 32.38
CA ARG A 245 7.41 25.24 32.93
C ARG A 245 6.31 25.32 31.86
N TYR A 246 6.64 25.57 30.62
CA TYR A 246 5.63 25.89 29.60
C TYR A 246 5.74 25.02 28.32
N GLU A 247 6.85 24.33 28.06
CA GLU A 247 6.96 23.40 26.98
C GLU A 247 6.49 21.98 27.40
N GLY A 248 5.84 21.27 26.44
CA GLY A 248 5.43 19.87 26.59
C GLY A 248 3.98 19.69 27.07
N ARG A 249 3.46 18.48 26.82
CA ARG A 249 2.07 18.08 27.12
C ARG A 249 1.67 18.25 28.59
N SER A 250 2.58 17.99 29.51
CA SER A 250 2.32 18.07 30.95
C SER A 250 2.07 19.50 31.44
N ASN A 251 2.51 20.49 30.67
CA ASN A 251 2.44 21.89 31.01
C ASN A 251 1.35 22.65 30.23
N ALA A 252 0.60 21.96 29.39
CA ALA A 252 -0.46 22.54 28.59
C ALA A 252 -1.52 23.20 29.48
N GLY A 253 -1.85 24.46 29.21
CA GLY A 253 -2.80 25.25 29.98
C GLY A 253 -2.22 25.94 31.25
N SER A 254 -0.90 25.84 31.48
CA SER A 254 -0.26 26.54 32.61
C SER A 254 -0.32 28.07 32.45
N THR A 255 -0.60 28.79 33.53
CA THR A 255 -0.59 30.24 33.52
C THR A 255 0.86 30.76 33.46
N MET A 256 1.14 31.62 32.51
CA MET A 256 2.46 32.22 32.33
C MET A 256 2.62 33.45 33.24
N ILE A 257 3.68 33.46 34.04
CA ILE A 257 4.08 34.60 34.86
C ILE A 257 5.30 35.22 34.20
N LEU A 258 5.18 36.49 33.81
CA LEU A 258 6.24 37.25 33.15
C LEU A 258 6.79 38.30 34.13
N GLU A 259 8.11 38.41 34.24
CA GLU A 259 8.80 39.36 35.11
C GLU A 259 9.46 40.46 34.26
N GLY A 260 9.81 41.59 34.93
CA GLY A 260 10.66 42.63 34.30
C GLY A 260 10.04 43.38 33.13
N GLY A 261 8.71 43.47 33.07
CA GLY A 261 8.05 44.20 31.97
C GLY A 261 7.95 43.44 30.64
N MET A 262 8.24 42.15 30.66
CA MET A 262 8.11 41.31 29.47
C MET A 262 6.64 41.17 29.03
N LYS A 263 6.40 41.18 27.75
CA LYS A 263 5.08 40.95 27.14
C LYS A 263 5.16 39.69 26.28
N PHE A 264 4.17 38.83 26.42
CA PHE A 264 3.99 37.68 25.55
C PHE A 264 3.00 38.05 24.47
N ASN A 265 3.49 38.20 23.24
CA ASN A 265 2.65 38.42 22.09
C ASN A 265 2.46 37.09 21.35
N ARG A 266 1.25 36.56 21.35
CA ARG A 266 0.89 35.41 20.55
C ARG A 266 1.04 35.77 19.09
N ILE A 267 1.87 35.01 18.37
CA ILE A 267 1.77 34.98 16.92
C ILE A 267 0.53 34.12 16.64
N SER A 268 -0.62 34.81 16.55
CA SER A 268 -1.92 34.12 16.40
C SER A 268 -1.99 33.40 15.06
N VAL A 269 -2.11 32.09 15.10
CA VAL A 269 -2.35 31.24 13.94
C VAL A 269 -3.76 30.64 14.10
N ASN A 270 -4.76 31.50 14.15
CA ASN A 270 -6.14 31.09 14.44
C ASN A 270 -6.97 30.65 13.22
N PRO A 271 -6.63 30.92 11.96
CA PRO A 271 -7.30 30.33 10.80
C PRO A 271 -6.82 28.91 10.45
N GLU A 272 -5.67 28.47 11.00
CA GLU A 272 -5.00 27.25 10.55
C GLU A 272 -5.60 25.97 11.14
N GLU A 273 -6.24 26.02 12.30
CA GLU A 273 -6.86 24.82 12.91
C GLU A 273 -8.04 24.31 12.08
N ALA A 274 -8.90 25.17 11.62
CA ALA A 274 -10.02 24.79 10.77
C ALA A 274 -9.52 24.31 9.40
N GLN A 275 -8.55 25.01 8.79
CA GLN A 275 -7.95 24.61 7.52
C GLN A 275 -7.16 23.30 7.63
N PHE A 276 -6.51 23.03 8.77
CA PHE A 276 -5.83 21.79 9.01
C PHE A 276 -6.79 20.59 9.04
N LEU A 277 -7.92 20.71 9.76
CA LEU A 277 -8.94 19.67 9.80
C LEU A 277 -9.57 19.44 8.43
N GLU A 278 -9.86 20.49 7.67
CA GLU A 278 -10.37 20.38 6.31
C GLU A 278 -9.35 19.72 5.37
N THR A 279 -8.07 20.06 5.50
CA THR A 279 -7.00 19.42 4.73
C THR A 279 -6.92 17.92 5.02
N ARG A 280 -7.01 17.50 6.28
CA ARG A 280 -7.03 16.07 6.64
C ARG A 280 -8.24 15.34 6.06
N LYS A 281 -9.42 15.96 6.10
CA LYS A 281 -10.62 15.40 5.48
C LYS A 281 -10.45 15.24 3.98
N TYR A 282 -9.95 16.29 3.32
CA TYR A 282 -9.69 16.25 1.88
C TYR A 282 -8.69 15.17 1.50
N GLN A 283 -7.60 14.98 2.27
CA GLN A 283 -6.62 13.92 2.01
C GLN A 283 -7.25 12.52 2.14
N THR A 284 -8.13 12.31 3.12
CA THR A 284 -8.87 11.05 3.25
C THR A 284 -9.79 10.82 2.04
N GLU A 285 -10.51 11.84 1.60
CA GLU A 285 -11.37 11.78 0.39
C GLU A 285 -10.54 11.51 -0.87
N GLU A 286 -9.35 12.07 -0.99
CA GLU A 286 -8.45 11.86 -2.12
C GLU A 286 -7.96 10.41 -2.19
N ILE A 287 -7.56 9.82 -1.07
CA ILE A 287 -7.17 8.41 -1.01
C ILE A 287 -8.37 7.50 -1.31
N ALA A 288 -9.54 7.77 -0.76
CA ALA A 288 -10.75 7.02 -1.03
C ALA A 288 -11.14 7.05 -2.52
N ARG A 289 -11.01 8.22 -3.17
CA ARG A 289 -11.22 8.40 -4.61
C ARG A 289 -10.22 7.61 -5.44
N PHE A 290 -8.95 7.60 -5.03
CA PHE A 290 -7.89 6.86 -5.71
C PHE A 290 -8.18 5.36 -5.74
N TYR A 291 -8.67 4.79 -4.64
CA TYR A 291 -9.08 3.39 -4.54
C TYR A 291 -10.53 3.14 -4.97
N ARG A 292 -11.29 4.18 -5.32
CA ARG A 292 -12.73 4.12 -5.64
C ARG A 292 -13.57 3.48 -4.52
N VAL A 293 -13.23 3.79 -3.27
CA VAL A 293 -13.96 3.33 -2.08
C VAL A 293 -14.89 4.44 -1.62
N PRO A 294 -16.21 4.20 -1.52
CA PRO A 294 -17.15 5.15 -0.93
C PRO A 294 -16.78 5.48 0.52
N LEU A 295 -16.92 6.74 0.91
CA LEU A 295 -16.49 7.22 2.21
C LEU A 295 -17.22 6.54 3.39
N HIS A 296 -18.48 6.15 3.22
CA HIS A 296 -19.24 5.46 4.27
C HIS A 296 -18.64 4.08 4.62
N LEU A 297 -17.97 3.40 3.68
CA LEU A 297 -17.31 2.11 3.94
C LEU A 297 -16.04 2.25 4.77
N ILE A 298 -15.44 3.44 4.81
CA ILE A 298 -14.31 3.77 5.70
C ILE A 298 -14.77 4.59 6.91
N GLN A 299 -16.05 4.48 7.30
CA GLN A 299 -16.68 5.10 8.46
C GLN A 299 -16.69 6.64 8.44
N ASN A 300 -16.62 7.27 7.28
CA ASN A 300 -16.81 8.71 7.13
C ASN A 300 -18.25 8.99 6.66
N LEU A 301 -19.14 9.33 7.61
CA LEU A 301 -20.58 9.48 7.37
C LEU A 301 -21.04 10.95 7.25
N GLU A 302 -20.15 11.92 7.29
CA GLU A 302 -20.51 13.36 7.35
C GLU A 302 -21.44 13.83 6.21
N LYS A 303 -21.37 13.21 5.04
CA LYS A 303 -22.19 13.58 3.86
C LYS A 303 -23.18 12.46 3.46
N SER A 304 -23.45 11.51 4.35
CA SER A 304 -24.22 10.32 4.01
C SER A 304 -25.64 10.39 4.56
N THR A 305 -26.64 10.14 3.70
CA THR A 305 -28.05 9.89 4.05
C THR A 305 -28.37 8.43 3.77
N TYR A 306 -29.36 7.85 4.44
CA TYR A 306 -29.71 6.43 4.29
C TYR A 306 -29.97 6.02 2.83
N SER A 307 -30.69 6.82 2.07
CA SER A 307 -30.97 6.54 0.64
C SER A 307 -29.71 6.60 -0.24
N ASN A 308 -28.75 7.49 0.09
CA ASN A 308 -27.51 7.56 -0.64
C ASN A 308 -26.54 6.40 -0.34
N ILE A 309 -26.59 5.84 0.88
CA ILE A 309 -25.74 4.72 1.29
C ILE A 309 -26.08 3.46 0.49
N GLU A 310 -27.36 3.15 0.32
CA GLU A 310 -27.79 2.00 -0.46
C GLU A 310 -27.31 2.09 -1.93
N GLN A 311 -27.55 3.24 -2.57
CA GLN A 311 -27.09 3.46 -3.94
C GLN A 311 -25.57 3.42 -4.05
N GLN A 312 -24.85 4.04 -3.14
CA GLN A 312 -23.37 4.01 -3.11
C GLN A 312 -22.83 2.59 -2.90
N THR A 313 -23.53 1.75 -2.14
CA THR A 313 -23.15 0.34 -1.96
C THR A 313 -23.31 -0.44 -3.25
N ILE A 314 -24.41 -0.24 -3.98
CA ILE A 314 -24.62 -0.86 -5.30
C ILE A 314 -23.55 -0.39 -6.28
N ASP A 315 -23.28 0.90 -6.33
CA ASP A 315 -22.24 1.49 -7.19
C ASP A 315 -20.84 0.95 -6.85
N PHE A 316 -20.56 0.73 -5.57
CA PHE A 316 -19.30 0.11 -5.13
C PHE A 316 -19.13 -1.30 -5.69
N TYR A 317 -20.16 -2.14 -5.61
CA TYR A 317 -20.10 -3.49 -6.18
C TYR A 317 -19.98 -3.46 -7.70
N GLN A 318 -20.72 -2.62 -8.39
CA GLN A 318 -20.74 -2.56 -9.85
C GLN A 318 -19.48 -1.92 -10.44
N ASN A 319 -19.03 -0.80 -9.86
CA ASN A 319 -17.98 0.02 -10.45
C ASN A 319 -16.59 -0.23 -9.85
N THR A 320 -16.52 -0.81 -8.65
CA THR A 320 -15.24 -1.08 -7.97
C THR A 320 -14.96 -2.57 -7.87
N MET A 321 -15.90 -3.37 -7.33
CA MET A 321 -15.64 -4.79 -7.06
C MET A 321 -15.76 -5.67 -8.31
N LEU A 322 -16.78 -5.45 -9.15
CA LEU A 322 -16.96 -6.25 -10.37
C LEU A 322 -15.74 -6.25 -11.30
N PRO A 323 -15.07 -5.11 -11.58
CA PRO A 323 -13.83 -5.11 -12.36
C PRO A 323 -12.72 -5.99 -11.75
N TRP A 324 -12.63 -6.09 -10.42
CA TRP A 324 -11.69 -6.99 -9.75
C TRP A 324 -12.07 -8.44 -9.92
N PHE A 325 -13.35 -8.80 -9.77
CA PHE A 325 -13.82 -10.17 -9.99
C PHE A 325 -13.57 -10.63 -11.42
N VAL A 326 -13.92 -9.81 -12.42
CA VAL A 326 -13.68 -10.11 -13.84
C VAL A 326 -12.19 -10.30 -14.12
N ARG A 327 -11.33 -9.43 -13.57
CA ARG A 327 -9.88 -9.56 -13.73
C ARG A 327 -9.37 -10.89 -13.20
N TRP A 328 -9.71 -11.21 -11.97
CA TRP A 328 -9.29 -12.47 -11.35
C TRP A 328 -9.83 -13.68 -12.10
N GLU A 329 -11.10 -13.68 -12.47
CA GLU A 329 -11.71 -14.76 -13.24
C GLU A 329 -10.97 -15.02 -14.55
N GLN A 330 -10.66 -13.96 -15.31
CA GLN A 330 -9.95 -14.09 -16.57
C GLN A 330 -8.53 -14.63 -16.39
N PHE A 331 -7.77 -14.11 -15.41
CA PHE A 331 -6.41 -14.61 -15.16
C PHE A 331 -6.40 -16.03 -14.60
N MET A 332 -7.34 -16.38 -13.73
CA MET A 332 -7.47 -17.76 -13.27
C MET A 332 -7.83 -18.71 -14.41
N ASN A 333 -8.76 -18.34 -15.27
CA ASN A 333 -9.13 -19.16 -16.42
C ASN A 333 -7.96 -19.35 -17.39
N CYS A 334 -7.25 -18.27 -17.76
CA CYS A 334 -6.09 -18.37 -18.66
C CYS A 334 -4.96 -19.24 -18.11
N LEU A 335 -4.69 -19.16 -16.80
CA LEU A 335 -3.53 -19.82 -16.19
C LEU A 335 -3.82 -21.22 -15.64
N LEU A 336 -5.10 -21.57 -15.46
CA LEU A 336 -5.51 -22.87 -14.95
C LEU A 336 -5.92 -23.85 -16.07
N TYR A 337 -6.26 -23.33 -17.25
CA TYR A 337 -6.65 -24.14 -18.44
C TYR A 337 -5.48 -24.54 -19.35
N THR A 338 -4.25 -24.19 -19.05
CA THR A 338 -3.07 -24.50 -19.89
C THR A 338 -2.63 -25.96 -19.83
N SER A 339 -3.40 -26.86 -19.21
CA SER A 339 -3.07 -28.29 -19.13
C SER A 339 -3.64 -29.15 -20.26
N ASP A 340 -4.45 -28.58 -21.17
CA ASP A 340 -5.14 -29.33 -22.24
C ASP A 340 -4.84 -28.81 -23.67
N ALA A 341 -3.61 -28.35 -23.91
CA ALA A 341 -3.15 -28.01 -25.28
C ALA A 341 -1.98 -28.87 -25.73
#